data_3e15e34e14a209f4d33f7cc5f3b08af8
#
_entry.id   3e15e34e14a209f4d33f7cc5f3b08af8
#
_cell.length_a   1.000
_cell.length_b   1.000
_cell.length_c   1.000
_cell.angle_alpha   90.00
_cell.angle_beta   90.00
_cell.angle_gamma   90.00
#
_symmetry.space_group_name_H-M   'P 1'
#
loop_
_entity.id
_entity.type
_entity.pdbx_description
1 polymer ?
#
loop_
_entity_poly.entity_id
_entity_poly.type
_entity_poly.pdbx_seq_one_letter_code
_entity_poly.pdbx_strand_id
1 'polypeptide(L)'
;MQNLESYKPRSISKTLSVGLIITLVLVAGLSLGVNFILSARKAKAELGTRAEEYIAALTDALKVPLWNYSEETIAVICNSYAQNEFVAKLLLEDQKGSAIFKKEKVDQPLVVSRSGDIFYEGNLVGRVSIGLASGYYSAVNRQLFQSISLTIVIMIGALLVMTGVLLRQFLKKPMSRFIKMVDTFAAGEPRVKKFSRRSRVRE
;
A
#
# COMPACT_ATOMS: atom_id res chain seq x y z
N MET A 1 -23.48 50.38 -26.46
CA MET A 1 -23.97 48.97 -26.50
C MET A 1 -23.03 48.15 -25.62
N GLN A 2 -23.42 47.95 -24.37
CA GLN A 2 -22.59 47.19 -23.39
C GLN A 2 -22.91 45.72 -23.57
N ASN A 3 -21.85 44.92 -23.89
CA ASN A 3 -21.90 43.49 -23.88
C ASN A 3 -22.10 42.97 -22.44
N LEU A 4 -23.34 42.56 -22.15
CA LEU A 4 -23.64 41.75 -20.96
C LEU A 4 -23.06 40.36 -21.20
N GLU A 5 -21.83 40.13 -20.72
CA GLU A 5 -21.25 38.80 -20.64
C GLU A 5 -22.20 37.89 -19.82
N SER A 6 -22.71 36.89 -20.47
CA SER A 6 -23.56 35.85 -19.93
C SER A 6 -22.85 35.14 -18.78
N TYR A 7 -23.09 35.59 -17.56
CA TYR A 7 -22.65 34.93 -16.34
C TYR A 7 -23.38 33.59 -16.18
N LYS A 8 -22.73 32.52 -16.67
CA LYS A 8 -23.23 31.17 -16.56
C LYS A 8 -23.10 30.71 -15.10
N PRO A 9 -24.17 30.56 -14.31
CA PRO A 9 -24.06 30.19 -12.91
C PRO A 9 -23.45 28.79 -12.79
N ARG A 10 -22.19 28.73 -12.37
CA ARG A 10 -21.55 27.46 -12.02
C ARG A 10 -22.32 26.83 -10.87
N SER A 11 -22.92 25.68 -11.10
CA SER A 11 -23.67 24.94 -10.09
C SER A 11 -22.76 24.66 -8.89
N ILE A 12 -22.97 25.36 -7.78
CA ILE A 12 -22.25 25.23 -6.50
C ILE A 12 -22.13 23.77 -6.09
N SER A 13 -23.17 22.98 -6.33
CA SER A 13 -23.18 21.53 -6.10
C SER A 13 -22.11 20.76 -6.88
N LYS A 14 -21.82 21.15 -8.14
CA LYS A 14 -20.76 20.50 -8.94
C LYS A 14 -19.36 20.83 -8.41
N THR A 15 -19.12 22.07 -8.04
CA THR A 15 -17.82 22.50 -7.52
C THR A 15 -17.52 21.85 -6.17
N LEU A 16 -18.53 21.74 -5.31
CA LEU A 16 -18.39 21.09 -4.00
C LEU A 16 -18.17 19.58 -4.13
N SER A 17 -18.88 18.92 -5.04
CA SER A 17 -18.67 17.49 -5.33
C SER A 17 -17.28 17.22 -5.88
N VAL A 18 -16.81 18.03 -6.82
CA VAL A 18 -15.46 17.88 -7.41
C VAL A 18 -14.38 18.13 -6.35
N GLY A 19 -14.54 19.15 -5.50
CA GLY A 19 -13.61 19.42 -4.41
C GLY A 19 -13.50 18.23 -3.43
N LEU A 20 -14.63 17.64 -3.04
CA LEU A 20 -14.68 16.50 -2.14
C LEU A 20 -14.04 15.25 -2.76
N ILE A 21 -14.27 15.01 -4.05
CA ILE A 21 -13.64 13.91 -4.79
C ILE A 21 -12.11 14.08 -4.83
N ILE A 22 -11.63 15.27 -5.18
CA ILE A 22 -10.19 15.57 -5.24
C ILE A 22 -9.55 15.37 -3.88
N THR A 23 -10.15 15.88 -2.80
CA THR A 23 -9.63 15.71 -1.44
C THR A 23 -9.56 14.24 -1.05
N LEU A 24 -10.58 13.46 -1.35
CA LEU A 24 -10.65 12.04 -1.04
C LEU A 24 -9.57 11.24 -1.80
N VAL A 25 -9.38 11.53 -3.08
CA VAL A 25 -8.33 10.89 -3.90
C VAL A 25 -6.94 11.27 -3.41
N LEU A 26 -6.71 12.52 -3.02
CA LEU A 26 -5.44 12.97 -2.45
C LEU A 26 -5.12 12.26 -1.12
N VAL A 27 -6.08 12.20 -0.20
CA VAL A 27 -5.89 11.54 1.11
C VAL A 27 -5.64 10.04 0.92
N ALA A 28 -6.39 9.37 0.04
CA ALA A 28 -6.18 7.96 -0.25
C ALA A 28 -4.81 7.70 -0.89
N GLY A 29 -4.40 8.52 -1.86
CA GLY A 29 -3.10 8.42 -2.52
C GLY A 29 -1.94 8.65 -1.55
N LEU A 30 -2.05 9.64 -0.66
CA LEU A 30 -1.04 9.91 0.36
C LEU A 30 -0.93 8.74 1.36
N SER A 31 -2.05 8.21 1.81
CA SER A 31 -2.11 7.06 2.72
C SER A 31 -1.45 5.81 2.12
N LEU A 32 -1.75 5.52 0.85
CA LEU A 32 -1.12 4.41 0.12
C LEU A 32 0.39 4.61 -0.04
N GLY A 33 0.83 5.81 -0.39
CA GLY A 33 2.25 6.14 -0.53
C GLY A 33 3.02 5.96 0.77
N VAL A 34 2.50 6.48 1.88
CA VAL A 34 3.13 6.33 3.21
C VAL A 34 3.19 4.85 3.61
N ASN A 35 2.10 4.10 3.41
CA ASN A 35 2.06 2.68 3.77
C ASN A 35 3.07 1.86 2.95
N PHE A 36 3.23 2.16 1.65
CA PHE A 36 4.23 1.51 0.80
C PHE A 36 5.66 1.74 1.30
N ILE A 37 6.02 2.99 1.62
CA ILE A 37 7.36 3.34 2.13
C ILE A 37 7.64 2.63 3.46
N LEU A 38 6.66 2.62 4.38
CA LEU A 38 6.80 1.95 5.67
C LEU A 38 6.95 0.44 5.53
N SER A 39 6.19 -0.19 4.64
CA SER A 39 6.27 -1.63 4.38
C SER A 39 7.60 -2.02 3.77
N ALA A 40 8.14 -1.24 2.83
CA ALA A 40 9.44 -1.47 2.23
C ALA A 40 10.58 -1.38 3.27
N ARG A 41 10.50 -0.40 4.20
CA ARG A 41 11.48 -0.27 5.30
C ARG A 41 11.42 -1.44 6.26
N LYS A 42 10.22 -1.89 6.65
CA LYS A 42 10.03 -3.05 7.53
C LYS A 42 10.57 -4.32 6.90
N ALA A 43 10.28 -4.58 5.62
CA ALA A 43 10.79 -5.75 4.90
C ALA A 43 12.33 -5.78 4.86
N LYS A 44 12.98 -4.63 4.63
CA LYS A 44 14.44 -4.53 4.64
C LYS A 44 15.03 -4.78 6.03
N ALA A 45 14.40 -4.26 7.07
CA ALA A 45 14.84 -4.48 8.45
C ALA A 45 14.71 -5.95 8.85
N GLU A 46 13.59 -6.60 8.51
CA GLU A 46 13.36 -8.02 8.77
C GLU A 46 14.38 -8.91 8.05
N LEU A 47 14.68 -8.62 6.78
CA LEU A 47 15.76 -9.32 6.05
C LEU A 47 17.10 -9.12 6.73
N GLY A 48 17.38 -7.95 7.30
CA GLY A 48 18.61 -7.69 8.08
C GLY A 48 18.72 -8.61 9.28
N THR A 49 17.68 -8.71 10.09
CA THR A 49 17.63 -9.58 11.28
C THR A 49 17.78 -11.06 10.88
N ARG A 50 17.07 -11.51 9.85
CA ARG A 50 17.21 -12.89 9.35
C ARG A 50 18.61 -13.19 8.83
N ALA A 51 19.27 -12.24 8.18
CA ALA A 51 20.64 -12.40 7.73
C ALA A 51 21.61 -12.58 8.91
N GLU A 52 21.42 -11.84 10.00
CA GLU A 52 22.19 -11.98 11.23
C GLU A 52 21.95 -13.34 11.91
N GLU A 53 20.69 -13.79 11.99
CA GLU A 53 20.35 -15.13 12.50
C GLU A 53 21.00 -16.24 11.68
N TYR A 54 20.97 -16.15 10.34
CA TYR A 54 21.60 -17.14 9.47
C TYR A 54 23.12 -17.13 9.60
N ILE A 55 23.74 -15.95 9.71
CA ILE A 55 25.20 -15.87 9.95
C ILE A 55 25.54 -16.49 11.30
N ALA A 56 24.81 -16.19 12.36
CA ALA A 56 25.08 -16.78 13.68
C ALA A 56 24.96 -18.31 13.63
N ALA A 57 23.90 -18.85 13.04
CA ALA A 57 23.66 -20.27 12.91
C ALA A 57 24.71 -20.95 12.03
N LEU A 58 25.06 -20.34 10.88
CA LEU A 58 26.14 -20.87 10.01
C LEU A 58 27.52 -20.85 10.68
N THR A 59 27.82 -19.74 11.37
CA THR A 59 29.06 -19.60 12.12
C THR A 59 29.18 -20.71 13.15
N ASP A 60 28.10 -21.00 13.88
CA ASP A 60 28.10 -22.06 14.88
C ASP A 60 28.23 -23.49 14.26
N ALA A 61 27.42 -23.75 13.22
CA ALA A 61 27.39 -25.05 12.55
C ALA A 61 28.70 -25.40 11.81
N LEU A 62 29.41 -24.39 11.30
CA LEU A 62 30.61 -24.59 10.49
C LEU A 62 31.92 -24.63 11.30
N LYS A 63 31.95 -24.30 12.60
CA LYS A 63 33.14 -24.27 13.43
C LYS A 63 33.95 -25.57 13.37
N VAL A 64 33.29 -26.66 13.74
CA VAL A 64 33.94 -27.99 13.81
C VAL A 64 34.24 -28.56 12.44
N PRO A 65 33.33 -28.54 11.45
CA PRO A 65 33.62 -29.00 10.10
C PRO A 65 34.79 -28.28 9.43
N LEU A 66 34.93 -26.97 9.62
CA LEU A 66 36.04 -26.19 9.07
C LEU A 66 37.39 -26.57 9.74
N TRP A 67 37.37 -26.71 11.07
CA TRP A 67 38.54 -27.13 11.80
C TRP A 67 39.04 -28.51 11.38
N ASN A 68 38.13 -29.45 11.15
CA ASN A 68 38.42 -30.82 10.74
C ASN A 68 38.61 -31.00 9.24
N TYR A 69 38.52 -29.93 8.44
CA TYR A 69 38.59 -29.97 6.97
C TYR A 69 37.58 -30.95 6.34
N SER A 70 36.40 -31.10 6.94
CA SER A 70 35.36 -32.02 6.47
C SER A 70 34.55 -31.39 5.30
N GLU A 71 35.07 -31.46 4.09
CA GLU A 71 34.47 -30.84 2.89
C GLU A 71 33.04 -31.32 2.64
N GLU A 72 32.76 -32.61 2.85
CA GLU A 72 31.45 -33.20 2.66
C GLU A 72 30.40 -32.56 3.62
N THR A 73 30.76 -32.47 4.91
CA THR A 73 29.89 -31.88 5.92
C THR A 73 29.67 -30.38 5.66
N ILE A 74 30.72 -29.65 5.28
CA ILE A 74 30.65 -28.24 4.90
C ILE A 74 29.70 -28.06 3.73
N ALA A 75 29.83 -28.89 2.68
CA ALA A 75 28.99 -28.82 1.50
C ALA A 75 27.51 -29.10 1.82
N VAL A 76 27.22 -30.09 2.67
CA VAL A 76 25.84 -30.40 3.10
C VAL A 76 25.23 -29.23 3.85
N ILE A 77 25.93 -28.66 4.84
CA ILE A 77 25.45 -27.53 5.61
C ILE A 77 25.21 -26.32 4.69
N CYS A 78 26.24 -25.94 3.91
CA CYS A 78 26.12 -24.78 3.03
C CYS A 78 25.03 -24.95 1.97
N ASN A 79 24.86 -26.14 1.39
CA ASN A 79 23.76 -26.40 0.44
C ASN A 79 22.39 -26.31 1.08
N SER A 80 22.20 -26.77 2.31
CA SER A 80 20.95 -26.68 3.05
C SER A 80 20.51 -25.23 3.19
N TYR A 81 21.41 -24.34 3.58
CA TYR A 81 21.09 -22.90 3.67
C TYR A 81 20.94 -22.25 2.29
N ALA A 82 21.78 -22.62 1.32
CA ALA A 82 21.72 -22.06 -0.04
C ALA A 82 20.44 -22.46 -0.83
N GLN A 83 19.75 -23.53 -0.43
CA GLN A 83 18.47 -23.94 -1.01
C GLN A 83 17.32 -23.02 -0.56
N ASN A 84 17.49 -22.32 0.55
CA ASN A 84 16.46 -21.40 1.04
C ASN A 84 16.15 -20.31 -0.02
N GLU A 85 14.87 -20.01 -0.20
CA GLU A 85 14.39 -19.07 -1.21
C GLU A 85 14.92 -17.64 -1.00
N PHE A 86 15.18 -17.28 0.26
CA PHE A 86 15.70 -15.95 0.61
C PHE A 86 17.19 -15.78 0.31
N VAL A 87 17.95 -16.89 0.21
CA VAL A 87 19.38 -16.85 0.02
C VAL A 87 19.71 -16.74 -1.46
N ALA A 88 20.21 -15.58 -1.86
CA ALA A 88 20.68 -15.32 -3.21
C ALA A 88 22.17 -15.64 -3.37
N LYS A 89 22.96 -15.44 -2.32
CA LYS A 89 24.39 -15.69 -2.33
C LYS A 89 24.85 -16.26 -1.01
N LEU A 90 25.66 -17.31 -1.08
CA LEU A 90 26.41 -17.88 0.05
C LEU A 90 27.83 -18.08 -0.37
N LEU A 91 28.75 -17.50 0.38
CA LEU A 91 30.18 -17.60 0.18
C LEU A 91 30.83 -18.00 1.51
N LEU A 92 31.64 -19.04 1.48
CA LEU A 92 32.46 -19.49 2.60
C LEU A 92 33.92 -19.46 2.17
N GLU A 93 34.75 -18.78 2.92
CA GLU A 93 36.15 -18.58 2.68
C GLU A 93 36.99 -19.18 3.85
N ASP A 94 38.14 -19.65 3.56
CA ASP A 94 39.11 -20.08 4.58
C ASP A 94 39.85 -18.88 5.22
N GLN A 95 40.79 -19.15 6.10
CA GLN A 95 41.64 -18.13 6.74
C GLN A 95 42.45 -17.29 5.74
N LYS A 96 42.72 -17.82 4.55
CA LYS A 96 43.52 -17.18 3.49
C LYS A 96 42.68 -16.43 2.48
N GLY A 97 41.32 -16.44 2.65
CA GLY A 97 40.39 -15.84 1.70
C GLY A 97 40.11 -16.70 0.46
N SER A 98 40.53 -17.97 0.47
CA SER A 98 40.18 -18.91 -0.60
C SER A 98 38.75 -19.39 -0.44
N ALA A 99 37.94 -19.35 -1.51
CA ALA A 99 36.56 -19.79 -1.46
C ALA A 99 36.47 -21.33 -1.37
N ILE A 100 35.97 -21.82 -0.23
CA ILE A 100 35.69 -23.25 0.00
C ILE A 100 34.33 -23.61 -0.61
N PHE A 101 33.35 -22.71 -0.46
CA PHE A 101 32.02 -22.92 -1.01
C PHE A 101 31.48 -21.59 -1.57
N LYS A 102 30.94 -21.64 -2.79
CA LYS A 102 30.28 -20.48 -3.41
C LYS A 102 29.04 -20.94 -4.14
N LYS A 103 27.91 -20.31 -3.81
CA LYS A 103 26.66 -20.47 -4.52
C LYS A 103 25.99 -19.12 -4.68
N GLU A 104 25.57 -18.80 -5.90
CA GLU A 104 24.94 -17.52 -6.24
C GLU A 104 23.80 -17.78 -7.23
N LYS A 105 22.61 -17.22 -6.93
CA LYS A 105 21.44 -17.28 -7.81
C LYS A 105 21.42 -16.01 -8.66
N VAL A 106 21.60 -16.17 -9.97
CA VAL A 106 21.82 -15.07 -10.92
C VAL A 106 20.66 -14.11 -11.04
N ASP A 107 19.42 -14.58 -10.82
CA ASP A 107 18.20 -13.81 -11.11
C ASP A 107 17.62 -13.03 -9.91
N GLN A 108 18.35 -12.97 -8.79
CA GLN A 108 17.83 -12.34 -7.59
C GLN A 108 18.71 -11.17 -7.13
N PRO A 109 18.19 -9.92 -7.20
CA PRO A 109 18.93 -8.77 -6.72
C PRO A 109 19.17 -8.86 -5.20
N LEU A 110 20.41 -8.72 -4.80
CA LEU A 110 20.81 -8.65 -3.40
C LEU A 110 20.25 -7.41 -2.72
N VAL A 111 19.60 -7.59 -1.60
CA VAL A 111 19.03 -6.49 -0.79
C VAL A 111 19.81 -6.28 0.49
N VAL A 112 20.23 -7.37 1.13
CA VAL A 112 21.00 -7.35 2.37
C VAL A 112 22.11 -8.36 2.27
N SER A 113 23.33 -7.95 2.63
CA SER A 113 24.47 -8.85 2.77
C SER A 113 25.04 -8.72 4.19
N ARG A 114 25.40 -9.84 4.77
CA ARG A 114 26.08 -9.93 6.07
C ARG A 114 27.22 -10.93 5.97
N SER A 115 28.24 -10.69 6.78
CA SER A 115 29.39 -11.61 6.91
C SER A 115 29.73 -11.81 8.38
N GLY A 116 30.21 -12.97 8.70
CA GLY A 116 30.68 -13.34 10.04
C GLY A 116 31.96 -14.13 9.98
N ASP A 117 32.86 -13.82 10.90
CA ASP A 117 34.09 -14.58 11.06
C ASP A 117 33.83 -15.82 11.94
N ILE A 118 34.38 -16.94 11.56
CA ILE A 118 34.19 -18.22 12.23
C ILE A 118 35.46 -18.50 13.06
N PHE A 119 35.26 -18.59 14.39
CA PHE A 119 36.33 -18.89 15.33
C PHE A 119 36.14 -20.28 15.95
N TYR A 120 37.21 -21.01 16.12
CA TYR A 120 37.26 -22.26 16.86
C TYR A 120 38.45 -22.23 17.84
N GLU A 121 38.21 -22.43 19.14
CA GLU A 121 39.21 -22.34 20.22
C GLU A 121 40.06 -21.05 20.16
N GLY A 122 39.43 -19.92 19.80
CA GLY A 122 40.10 -18.62 19.69
C GLY A 122 40.85 -18.37 18.37
N ASN A 123 40.93 -19.36 17.49
CA ASN A 123 41.57 -19.22 16.18
C ASN A 123 40.55 -18.93 15.10
N LEU A 124 40.85 -17.99 14.21
CA LEU A 124 40.05 -17.75 13.01
C LEU A 124 40.18 -18.93 12.06
N VAL A 125 39.09 -19.62 11.73
CA VAL A 125 39.09 -20.79 10.83
C VAL A 125 38.46 -20.48 9.48
N GLY A 126 37.73 -19.40 9.36
CA GLY A 126 37.15 -18.96 8.08
C GLY A 126 36.19 -17.79 8.22
N ARG A 127 35.61 -17.41 7.10
CA ARG A 127 34.57 -16.34 7.03
C ARG A 127 33.41 -16.81 6.19
N VAL A 128 32.22 -16.61 6.68
CA VAL A 128 30.96 -16.85 5.94
C VAL A 128 30.28 -15.54 5.58
N SER A 129 29.83 -15.44 4.33
CA SER A 129 29.06 -14.30 3.84
C SER A 129 27.77 -14.79 3.23
N ILE A 130 26.67 -14.19 3.64
CA ILE A 130 25.32 -14.48 3.12
C ILE A 130 24.71 -13.23 2.51
N GLY A 131 24.12 -13.39 1.34
CA GLY A 131 23.35 -12.35 0.68
C GLY A 131 21.90 -12.79 0.54
N LEU A 132 20.98 -11.99 1.07
CA LEU A 132 19.55 -12.24 0.96
C LEU A 132 18.93 -11.35 -0.12
N ALA A 133 18.01 -11.95 -0.88
CA ALA A 133 17.22 -11.26 -1.88
C ALA A 133 15.79 -11.07 -1.43
N SER A 134 15.14 -10.00 -1.92
CA SER A 134 13.75 -9.74 -1.65
C SER A 134 12.78 -10.46 -2.60
N GLY A 135 13.27 -11.35 -3.46
CA GLY A 135 12.48 -11.96 -4.54
C GLY A 135 11.16 -12.58 -4.06
N TYR A 136 11.23 -13.34 -2.98
CA TYR A 136 10.05 -13.94 -2.36
C TYR A 136 9.10 -12.87 -1.77
N TYR A 137 9.65 -11.90 -1.01
CA TYR A 137 8.85 -10.81 -0.46
C TYR A 137 8.24 -9.92 -1.55
N SER A 138 8.95 -9.72 -2.67
CA SER A 138 8.42 -8.93 -3.77
C SER A 138 7.28 -9.66 -4.50
N ALA A 139 7.34 -10.97 -4.65
CA ALA A 139 6.28 -11.76 -5.27
C ALA A 139 5.03 -11.84 -4.39
N VAL A 140 5.19 -12.22 -3.12
CA VAL A 140 4.08 -12.29 -2.14
C VAL A 140 3.51 -10.90 -1.87
N ASN A 141 4.37 -9.90 -1.69
CA ASN A 141 3.95 -8.54 -1.44
C ASN A 141 3.25 -7.91 -2.67
N ARG A 142 3.68 -8.25 -3.89
CA ARG A 142 3.02 -7.81 -5.13
C ARG A 142 1.59 -8.35 -5.22
N GLN A 143 1.37 -9.61 -4.89
CA GLN A 143 0.04 -10.22 -4.91
C GLN A 143 -0.87 -9.63 -3.83
N LEU A 144 -0.36 -9.47 -2.60
CA LEU A 144 -1.07 -8.79 -1.52
C LEU A 144 -1.35 -7.32 -1.87
N PHE A 145 -0.37 -6.63 -2.46
CA PHE A 145 -0.52 -5.23 -2.87
C PHE A 145 -1.57 -5.07 -3.98
N GLN A 146 -1.61 -5.97 -4.94
CA GLN A 146 -2.65 -5.97 -5.97
C GLN A 146 -4.05 -6.19 -5.37
N SER A 147 -4.20 -7.13 -4.44
CA SER A 147 -5.47 -7.39 -3.78
C SER A 147 -5.94 -6.20 -2.92
N ILE A 148 -5.04 -5.63 -2.11
CA ILE A 148 -5.34 -4.46 -1.26
C ILE A 148 -5.65 -3.24 -2.13
N SER A 149 -4.86 -3.00 -3.18
CA SER A 149 -5.07 -1.88 -4.11
C SER A 149 -6.42 -1.98 -4.81
N LEU A 150 -6.80 -3.16 -5.28
CA LEU A 150 -8.11 -3.40 -5.89
C LEU A 150 -9.25 -3.12 -4.90
N THR A 151 -9.13 -3.59 -3.66
CA THR A 151 -10.13 -3.35 -2.62
C THR A 151 -10.30 -1.87 -2.33
N ILE A 152 -9.21 -1.11 -2.25
CA ILE A 152 -9.23 0.33 -2.02
C ILE A 152 -9.88 1.07 -3.18
N VAL A 153 -9.56 0.69 -4.43
CA VAL A 153 -10.18 1.29 -5.63
C VAL A 153 -11.69 1.05 -5.64
N ILE A 154 -12.14 -0.16 -5.32
CA ILE A 154 -13.58 -0.49 -5.21
C ILE A 154 -14.24 0.34 -4.10
N MET A 155 -13.61 0.47 -2.94
CA MET A 155 -14.14 1.23 -1.80
C MET A 155 -14.25 2.72 -2.12
N ILE A 156 -13.24 3.30 -2.77
CA ILE A 156 -13.28 4.69 -3.25
C ILE A 156 -14.41 4.87 -4.28
N GLY A 157 -14.54 3.96 -5.23
CA GLY A 157 -15.62 3.97 -6.22
C GLY A 157 -16.99 3.93 -5.58
N ALA A 158 -17.22 3.05 -4.62
CA ALA A 158 -18.48 2.96 -3.88
C ALA A 158 -18.79 4.24 -3.10
N LEU A 159 -17.80 4.84 -2.42
CA LEU A 159 -17.92 6.11 -1.72
C LEU A 159 -18.29 7.26 -2.66
N LEU A 160 -17.69 7.32 -3.85
CA LEU A 160 -17.99 8.34 -4.86
C LEU A 160 -19.43 8.22 -5.36
N VAL A 161 -19.89 7.00 -5.67
CA VAL A 161 -21.25 6.74 -6.10
C VAL A 161 -22.24 7.12 -4.99
N MET A 162 -21.99 6.70 -3.76
CA MET A 162 -22.85 7.01 -2.61
C MET A 162 -22.93 8.51 -2.35
N THR A 163 -21.79 9.20 -2.38
CA THR A 163 -21.74 10.67 -2.21
C THR A 163 -22.50 11.38 -3.33
N GLY A 164 -22.36 10.93 -4.58
CA GLY A 164 -23.09 11.45 -5.73
C GLY A 164 -24.61 11.28 -5.60
N VAL A 165 -25.04 10.12 -5.14
CA VAL A 165 -26.48 9.83 -4.89
C VAL A 165 -27.04 10.70 -3.76
N LEU A 166 -26.31 10.79 -2.64
CA LEU A 166 -26.71 11.62 -1.50
C LEU A 166 -26.82 13.11 -1.88
N LEU A 167 -25.82 13.65 -2.58
CA LEU A 167 -25.87 15.03 -3.06
C LEU A 167 -27.05 15.27 -4.02
N ARG A 168 -27.36 14.28 -4.87
CA ARG A 168 -28.50 14.39 -5.79
C ARG A 168 -29.84 14.34 -5.06
N GLN A 169 -29.97 13.50 -4.02
CA GLN A 169 -31.20 13.40 -3.26
C GLN A 169 -31.42 14.58 -2.31
N PHE A 170 -30.37 14.99 -1.57
CA PHE A 170 -30.51 15.99 -0.51
C PHE A 170 -30.37 17.43 -0.99
N LEU A 171 -29.58 17.71 -2.06
CA LEU A 171 -29.46 19.08 -2.55
C LEU A 171 -30.38 19.41 -3.74
N LYS A 172 -30.48 18.49 -4.73
CA LYS A 172 -31.27 18.82 -5.94
C LYS A 172 -32.77 18.77 -5.72
N LYS A 173 -33.28 17.80 -4.94
CA LYS A 173 -34.73 17.70 -4.72
C LYS A 173 -35.30 18.84 -3.89
N PRO A 174 -34.77 19.25 -2.73
CA PRO A 174 -35.34 20.35 -1.97
C PRO A 174 -35.14 21.70 -2.66
N MET A 175 -33.96 21.96 -3.28
CA MET A 175 -33.72 23.23 -3.97
C MET A 175 -34.65 23.46 -5.16
N SER A 176 -34.99 22.43 -5.91
CA SER A 176 -35.96 22.58 -7.02
C SER A 176 -37.37 22.91 -6.54
N ARG A 177 -37.74 22.47 -5.34
CA ARG A 177 -39.03 22.85 -4.71
C ARG A 177 -39.01 24.28 -4.21
N PHE A 178 -37.89 24.75 -3.63
CA PHE A 178 -37.72 26.13 -3.21
C PHE A 178 -37.73 27.10 -4.39
N ILE A 179 -37.02 26.79 -5.47
CA ILE A 179 -37.01 27.62 -6.69
C ILE A 179 -38.41 27.71 -7.29
N LYS A 180 -39.16 26.59 -7.39
CA LYS A 180 -40.56 26.62 -7.86
C LYS A 180 -41.49 27.42 -6.93
N MET A 181 -41.25 27.38 -5.63
CA MET A 181 -42.03 28.15 -4.67
C MET A 181 -41.75 29.65 -4.81
N VAL A 182 -40.49 30.04 -4.97
CA VAL A 182 -40.07 31.43 -5.22
C VAL A 182 -40.61 31.95 -6.55
N ASP A 183 -40.52 31.16 -7.63
CA ASP A 183 -41.11 31.52 -8.93
C ASP A 183 -42.62 31.70 -8.87
N THR A 184 -43.33 30.88 -8.07
CA THR A 184 -44.77 31.03 -7.87
C THR A 184 -45.10 32.29 -7.08
N PHE A 185 -44.28 32.70 -6.13
CA PHE A 185 -44.41 33.97 -5.41
C PHE A 185 -44.02 35.18 -6.27
N ALA A 186 -43.02 35.06 -7.11
CA ALA A 186 -42.57 36.14 -8.01
C ALA A 186 -43.54 36.39 -9.17
N ALA A 187 -44.27 35.35 -9.60
CA ALA A 187 -45.29 35.47 -10.66
C ALA A 187 -46.58 36.13 -10.22
N GLY A 188 -46.70 36.57 -8.96
CA GLY A 188 -47.76 37.48 -8.52
C GLY A 188 -49.18 36.93 -8.60
N GLU A 189 -49.39 35.61 -8.62
CA GLU A 189 -50.74 35.06 -8.53
C GLU A 189 -51.13 34.77 -7.05
N PRO A 190 -51.88 35.66 -6.39
CA PRO A 190 -52.49 35.34 -5.11
C PRO A 190 -53.67 34.38 -5.37
N ARG A 191 -53.47 33.09 -5.19
CA ARG A 191 -54.60 32.17 -5.04
C ARG A 191 -55.35 32.51 -3.75
N VAL A 192 -56.19 33.53 -3.83
CA VAL A 192 -57.22 33.75 -2.82
C VAL A 192 -58.19 32.58 -2.91
N LYS A 193 -58.06 31.61 -2.02
CA LYS A 193 -59.11 30.61 -1.80
C LYS A 193 -60.32 31.35 -1.34
N LYS A 194 -61.29 31.57 -2.24
CA LYS A 194 -62.69 32.02 -1.90
C LYS A 194 -63.27 30.98 -0.96
N PHE A 195 -63.24 31.30 0.33
CA PHE A 195 -64.04 30.61 1.32
C PHE A 195 -65.51 31.02 1.05
N SER A 196 -66.23 30.21 0.26
CA SER A 196 -67.67 30.30 0.11
C SER A 196 -68.30 29.84 1.42
N ARG A 197 -68.69 30.87 2.24
CA ARG A 197 -69.51 30.70 3.41
C ARG A 197 -70.92 30.41 2.92
N ARG A 198 -71.34 29.18 2.83
CA ARG A 198 -72.77 28.80 2.71
C ARG A 198 -73.42 29.00 4.08
N SER A 199 -74.00 30.17 4.28
CA SER A 199 -74.99 30.35 5.33
C SER A 199 -76.24 29.58 4.94
N ARG A 200 -76.54 28.54 5.67
CA ARG A 200 -77.82 27.81 5.62
C ARG A 200 -78.69 28.50 6.62
N VAL A 201 -79.60 29.37 6.10
CA VAL A 201 -80.77 29.88 6.86
C VAL A 201 -81.84 28.80 6.82
N ARG A 202 -82.30 28.37 7.99
CA ARG A 202 -83.53 27.56 8.18
C ARG A 202 -84.71 28.49 8.36
N GLU A 203 -85.73 28.27 7.63
CA GLU A 203 -87.12 28.35 8.05
C GLU A 203 -87.72 26.95 7.91
#